data_3641b588f3ea676b573e46b005758f17
#
_entry.id   3641b588f3ea676b573e46b005758f17
#
_cell.length_a   1.000
_cell.length_b   1.000
_cell.length_c   1.000
_cell.angle_alpha   90.00
_cell.angle_beta   90.00
_cell.angle_gamma   90.00
#
_symmetry.space_group_name_H-M   'P 1'
#
loop_
_entity.id
_entity.type
_entity.pdbx_description
1 polymer ?
#
loop_
_entity_poly.entity_id
_entity_poly.type
_entity_poly.pdbx_seq_one_letter_code
_entity_poly.pdbx_strand_id
1 'polypeptide(L)'
;MSIGSNIKAFREDRKLTQEQVAEALGISFQAVSSWERDEYKPDTDKLIRLAEVLGVSVSALVEEKQKIFKTKETIYDWEHMKTYVKTTARNLKLPNTLKAVDFAVKAHEGQNRKRSSTPYIYHPLNLACHALSMDIREDEVIAACLLHDVVEDCKIGLKDLPVNDETRELVRLLTCEKTNDENRHEIISKYYEEIMTNPKATLIKCLDRCNN
;
A
#
# COMPACT_ATOMS: atom_id res chain seq x y z
N MET A 1 7.97 -18.51 4.35
CA MET A 1 9.13 -19.43 4.37
C MET A 1 8.89 -20.44 5.47
N SER A 2 9.34 -21.67 5.29
CA SER A 2 9.21 -22.71 6.32
C SER A 2 10.26 -22.57 7.42
N ILE A 3 10.11 -23.31 8.52
CA ILE A 3 11.10 -23.37 9.60
C ILE A 3 12.46 -23.78 9.05
N GLY A 4 12.51 -24.80 8.17
CA GLY A 4 13.76 -25.26 7.58
C GLY A 4 14.45 -24.22 6.72
N SER A 5 13.71 -23.49 5.91
CA SER A 5 14.27 -22.39 5.11
C SER A 5 14.80 -21.25 5.97
N ASN A 6 14.19 -20.97 7.15
CA ASN A 6 14.68 -19.96 8.09
C ASN A 6 15.98 -20.45 8.76
N ILE A 7 16.04 -21.71 9.21
CA ILE A 7 17.24 -22.30 9.79
C ILE A 7 18.41 -22.17 8.81
N LYS A 8 18.22 -22.57 7.55
CA LYS A 8 19.23 -22.47 6.51
C LYS A 8 19.70 -21.03 6.31
N ALA A 9 18.77 -20.10 6.18
CA ALA A 9 19.08 -18.68 5.94
C ALA A 9 19.91 -18.08 7.07
N PHE A 10 19.53 -18.32 8.35
CA PHE A 10 20.28 -17.78 9.49
C PHE A 10 21.65 -18.46 9.67
N ARG A 11 21.76 -19.76 9.37
CA ARG A 11 23.05 -20.45 9.36
C ARG A 11 24.01 -19.85 8.31
N GLU A 12 23.53 -19.66 7.08
CA GLU A 12 24.32 -19.08 5.98
C GLU A 12 24.73 -17.64 6.27
N ASP A 13 23.85 -16.84 6.86
CA ASP A 13 24.15 -15.47 7.29
C ASP A 13 25.29 -15.42 8.33
N ARG A 14 25.35 -16.42 9.22
CA ARG A 14 26.42 -16.61 10.20
C ARG A 14 27.67 -17.31 9.64
N LYS A 15 27.64 -17.68 8.34
CA LYS A 15 28.72 -18.41 7.66
C LYS A 15 29.09 -19.74 8.35
N LEU A 16 28.10 -20.38 8.97
CA LEU A 16 28.26 -21.68 9.61
C LEU A 16 27.97 -22.81 8.62
N THR A 17 28.69 -23.93 8.76
CA THR A 17 28.31 -25.19 8.04
C THR A 17 27.25 -25.97 8.81
N GLN A 18 26.59 -26.92 8.16
CA GLN A 18 25.62 -27.82 8.83
C GLN A 18 26.31 -28.64 9.92
N GLU A 19 27.57 -29.04 9.71
CA GLU A 19 28.39 -29.80 10.66
C GLU A 19 28.70 -28.96 11.91
N GLN A 20 29.03 -27.68 11.75
CA GLN A 20 29.32 -26.78 12.88
C GLN A 20 28.08 -26.54 13.75
N VAL A 21 26.91 -26.40 13.14
CA VAL A 21 25.63 -26.30 13.86
C VAL A 21 25.31 -27.64 14.56
N ALA A 22 25.52 -28.77 13.90
CA ALA A 22 25.30 -30.08 14.47
C ALA A 22 26.21 -30.35 15.69
N GLU A 23 27.49 -29.99 15.59
CA GLU A 23 28.47 -30.08 16.69
C GLU A 23 28.05 -29.21 17.89
N ALA A 24 27.67 -27.97 17.65
CA ALA A 24 27.22 -27.07 18.69
C ALA A 24 25.95 -27.54 19.43
N LEU A 25 25.10 -28.28 18.74
CA LEU A 25 23.87 -28.87 19.29
C LEU A 25 24.06 -30.28 19.86
N GLY A 26 25.21 -30.96 19.60
CA GLY A 26 25.48 -32.34 19.99
C GLY A 26 24.59 -33.35 19.24
N ILE A 27 24.32 -33.12 17.96
CA ILE A 27 23.47 -33.95 17.10
C ILE A 27 24.20 -34.31 15.80
N SER A 28 23.60 -35.19 14.98
CA SER A 28 24.17 -35.53 13.67
C SER A 28 23.91 -34.42 12.64
N PHE A 29 24.81 -34.26 11.66
CA PHE A 29 24.62 -33.28 10.59
C PHE A 29 23.40 -33.63 9.74
N GLN A 30 23.05 -34.92 9.61
CA GLN A 30 21.84 -35.37 8.92
C GLN A 30 20.57 -34.82 9.54
N ALA A 31 20.53 -34.60 10.87
CA ALA A 31 19.40 -34.00 11.54
C ALA A 31 19.26 -32.55 11.13
N VAL A 32 20.34 -31.75 11.11
CA VAL A 32 20.32 -30.36 10.65
C VAL A 32 19.91 -30.28 9.18
N SER A 33 20.49 -31.14 8.34
CA SER A 33 20.16 -31.23 6.91
C SER A 33 18.69 -31.57 6.68
N SER A 34 18.10 -32.49 7.45
CA SER A 34 16.69 -32.85 7.35
C SER A 34 15.75 -31.71 7.82
N TRP A 35 16.17 -30.93 8.83
CA TRP A 35 15.43 -29.75 9.26
C TRP A 35 15.42 -28.67 8.18
N GLU A 36 16.57 -28.40 7.53
CA GLU A 36 16.68 -27.40 6.46
C GLU A 36 15.87 -27.76 5.19
N ARG A 37 15.61 -29.07 4.98
CA ARG A 37 14.74 -29.56 3.89
C ARG A 37 13.27 -29.70 4.29
N ASP A 38 12.91 -29.35 5.55
CA ASP A 38 11.57 -29.52 6.12
C ASP A 38 11.06 -30.98 6.15
N GLU A 39 11.95 -31.97 6.09
CA GLU A 39 11.61 -33.39 6.21
C GLU A 39 11.20 -33.71 7.65
N TYR A 40 11.90 -33.13 8.61
CA TYR A 40 11.59 -33.20 10.04
C TYR A 40 11.71 -31.82 10.66
N LYS A 41 11.03 -31.63 11.80
CA LYS A 41 11.12 -30.40 12.60
C LYS A 41 11.93 -30.65 13.85
N PRO A 42 12.78 -29.70 14.31
CA PRO A 42 13.38 -29.77 15.63
C PRO A 42 12.32 -29.76 16.71
N ASP A 43 12.53 -30.53 17.77
CA ASP A 43 11.71 -30.43 18.99
C ASP A 43 11.96 -29.07 19.69
N THR A 44 11.12 -28.75 20.68
CA THR A 44 11.16 -27.45 21.36
C THR A 44 12.53 -27.16 21.97
N ASP A 45 13.14 -28.15 22.63
CA ASP A 45 14.45 -27.96 23.29
C ASP A 45 15.57 -27.70 22.28
N LYS A 46 15.57 -28.45 21.17
CA LYS A 46 16.52 -28.23 20.07
C LYS A 46 16.29 -26.91 19.38
N LEU A 47 15.03 -26.47 19.24
CA LEU A 47 14.69 -25.20 18.63
C LEU A 47 15.21 -24.00 19.46
N ILE A 48 15.13 -24.08 20.79
CA ILE A 48 15.66 -23.06 21.71
C ILE A 48 17.19 -23.00 21.58
N ARG A 49 17.87 -24.14 21.69
CA ARG A 49 19.34 -24.20 21.56
C ARG A 49 19.83 -23.78 20.17
N LEU A 50 19.08 -24.11 19.14
CA LEU A 50 19.39 -23.68 17.76
C LEU A 50 19.27 -22.16 17.62
N ALA A 51 18.25 -21.54 18.22
CA ALA A 51 18.11 -20.09 18.25
C ALA A 51 19.30 -19.40 18.94
N GLU A 52 19.80 -19.97 20.05
CA GLU A 52 21.01 -19.49 20.75
C GLU A 52 22.26 -19.62 19.86
N VAL A 53 22.49 -20.78 19.23
CA VAL A 53 23.63 -21.02 18.32
C VAL A 53 23.62 -20.05 17.14
N LEU A 54 22.44 -19.80 16.58
CA LEU A 54 22.24 -18.89 15.46
C LEU A 54 22.15 -17.41 15.89
N GLY A 55 22.04 -17.14 17.21
CA GLY A 55 21.95 -15.78 17.76
C GLY A 55 20.69 -15.03 17.30
N VAL A 56 19.57 -15.74 17.25
CA VAL A 56 18.25 -15.20 16.86
C VAL A 56 17.20 -15.59 17.90
N SER A 57 16.03 -14.99 17.86
CA SER A 57 14.92 -15.43 18.70
C SER A 57 14.27 -16.70 18.15
N VAL A 58 13.67 -17.52 19.02
CA VAL A 58 12.89 -18.71 18.61
C VAL A 58 11.76 -18.28 17.65
N SER A 59 11.11 -17.14 17.93
CA SER A 59 10.09 -16.59 17.04
C SER A 59 10.61 -16.36 15.62
N ALA A 60 11.84 -15.85 15.46
CA ALA A 60 12.44 -15.64 14.15
C ALA A 60 12.67 -16.95 13.36
N LEU A 61 12.87 -18.09 14.05
CA LEU A 61 12.97 -19.39 13.41
C LEU A 61 11.61 -19.96 13.01
N VAL A 62 10.57 -19.70 13.81
CA VAL A 62 9.23 -20.31 13.65
C VAL A 62 8.32 -19.44 12.79
N GLU A 63 8.50 -18.11 12.85
CA GLU A 63 7.71 -17.22 12.04
C GLU A 63 7.91 -17.56 10.57
N GLU A 64 6.82 -17.98 9.90
CA GLU A 64 6.79 -17.79 8.47
C GLU A 64 7.11 -16.32 8.25
N LYS A 65 8.28 -16.01 7.69
CA LYS A 65 8.51 -14.66 7.20
C LYS A 65 7.31 -14.36 6.30
N GLN A 66 6.30 -13.71 6.85
CA GLN A 66 5.48 -12.83 6.05
C GLN A 66 6.52 -12.10 5.21
N LYS A 67 6.40 -12.17 3.89
CA LYS A 67 7.30 -11.48 2.97
C LYS A 67 7.57 -10.12 3.59
N ILE A 68 8.70 -9.99 4.32
CA ILE A 68 9.21 -8.70 4.73
C ILE A 68 9.46 -8.06 3.39
N PHE A 69 8.59 -7.18 3.01
CA PHE A 69 8.59 -6.46 1.77
C PHE A 69 10.03 -6.05 1.49
N LYS A 70 10.59 -6.53 0.39
CA LYS A 70 11.90 -6.06 -0.10
C LYS A 70 11.77 -4.56 -0.28
N THR A 71 12.43 -3.84 0.55
CA THR A 71 12.23 -2.56 1.12
C THR A 71 12.31 -1.34 0.22
N LYS A 72 12.34 -1.43 -1.08
CA LYS A 72 12.25 -0.26 -1.96
C LYS A 72 11.23 -0.38 -3.10
N GLU A 73 10.96 -1.56 -3.59
CA GLU A 73 10.06 -1.75 -4.73
C GLU A 73 8.60 -1.99 -4.34
N THR A 74 8.33 -2.40 -3.08
CA THR A 74 6.99 -2.77 -2.59
C THR A 74 6.30 -1.71 -1.74
N ILE A 75 7.00 -0.68 -1.26
CA ILE A 75 6.37 0.42 -0.51
C ILE A 75 5.39 1.21 -1.39
N TYR A 76 5.59 1.21 -2.71
CA TYR A 76 4.77 1.91 -3.68
C TYR A 76 4.14 0.95 -4.70
N ASP A 77 3.66 -0.21 -4.25
CA ASP A 77 2.96 -1.16 -5.11
C ASP A 77 1.53 -0.69 -5.40
N TRP A 78 1.43 0.26 -6.29
CA TRP A 78 0.16 0.81 -6.74
C TRP A 78 -0.71 -0.23 -7.49
N GLU A 79 -0.12 -1.28 -8.07
CA GLU A 79 -0.86 -2.36 -8.74
C GLU A 79 -1.65 -3.21 -7.74
N HIS A 80 -1.06 -3.48 -6.57
CA HIS A 80 -1.75 -4.12 -5.45
C HIS A 80 -2.89 -3.25 -4.93
N MET A 81 -2.66 -1.96 -4.74
CA MET A 81 -3.69 -1.00 -4.33
C MET A 81 -4.83 -0.94 -5.34
N LYS A 82 -4.51 -0.84 -6.64
CA LYS A 82 -5.48 -0.89 -7.73
C LYS A 82 -6.33 -2.16 -7.66
N THR A 83 -5.69 -3.32 -7.49
CA THR A 83 -6.36 -4.62 -7.39
C THR A 83 -7.27 -4.67 -6.17
N TYR A 84 -6.81 -4.20 -5.02
CA TYR A 84 -7.61 -4.12 -3.79
C TYR A 84 -8.84 -3.24 -3.98
N VAL A 85 -8.68 -2.01 -4.47
CA VAL A 85 -9.81 -1.08 -4.71
C VAL A 85 -10.80 -1.68 -5.71
N LYS A 86 -10.34 -2.25 -6.82
CA LYS A 86 -11.22 -2.88 -7.83
C LYS A 86 -11.98 -4.08 -7.27
N THR A 87 -11.34 -4.93 -6.50
CA THR A 87 -11.98 -6.10 -5.90
C THR A 87 -13.03 -5.68 -4.88
N THR A 88 -12.69 -4.73 -4.01
CA THR A 88 -13.62 -4.17 -3.04
C THR A 88 -14.81 -3.47 -3.72
N ALA A 89 -14.55 -2.67 -4.75
CA ALA A 89 -15.59 -2.00 -5.50
C ALA A 89 -16.57 -2.97 -6.21
N ARG A 90 -16.06 -4.10 -6.73
CA ARG A 90 -16.93 -5.17 -7.27
C ARG A 90 -17.81 -5.79 -6.20
N ASN A 91 -17.23 -6.14 -5.06
CA ASN A 91 -17.94 -6.77 -3.94
C ASN A 91 -19.02 -5.84 -3.36
N LEU A 92 -18.72 -4.55 -3.25
CA LEU A 92 -19.63 -3.53 -2.74
C LEU A 92 -20.58 -2.95 -3.81
N LYS A 93 -20.43 -3.35 -5.09
CA LYS A 93 -21.21 -2.84 -6.23
C LYS A 93 -21.08 -1.33 -6.42
N LEU A 94 -19.83 -0.83 -6.49
CA LEU A 94 -19.47 0.58 -6.66
C LEU A 94 -19.09 0.86 -8.14
N PRO A 95 -20.06 1.15 -9.05
CA PRO A 95 -19.80 1.26 -10.47
C PRO A 95 -18.99 2.51 -10.87
N ASN A 96 -19.16 3.65 -10.18
CA ASN A 96 -18.36 4.85 -10.43
C ASN A 96 -16.90 4.63 -10.02
N THR A 97 -16.66 4.00 -8.86
CA THR A 97 -15.32 3.62 -8.41
C THR A 97 -14.60 2.72 -9.41
N LEU A 98 -15.28 1.71 -9.97
CA LEU A 98 -14.69 0.81 -10.96
C LEU A 98 -14.22 1.55 -12.22
N LYS A 99 -15.01 2.51 -12.71
CA LYS A 99 -14.63 3.34 -13.86
C LYS A 99 -13.53 4.33 -13.50
N ALA A 100 -13.61 4.93 -12.30
CA ALA A 100 -12.65 5.91 -11.82
C ALA A 100 -11.24 5.33 -11.66
N VAL A 101 -11.10 4.10 -11.15
CA VAL A 101 -9.80 3.44 -11.01
C VAL A 101 -9.05 3.35 -12.34
N ASP A 102 -9.70 2.79 -13.36
CA ASP A 102 -9.04 2.59 -14.66
C ASP A 102 -8.76 3.93 -15.34
N PHE A 103 -9.65 4.88 -15.18
CA PHE A 103 -9.49 6.23 -15.74
C PHE A 103 -8.34 6.98 -15.07
N ALA A 104 -8.25 6.99 -13.73
CA ALA A 104 -7.18 7.66 -12.99
C ALA A 104 -5.81 7.06 -13.31
N VAL A 105 -5.71 5.73 -13.40
CA VAL A 105 -4.46 5.04 -13.80
C VAL A 105 -3.98 5.52 -15.17
N LYS A 106 -4.89 5.61 -16.14
CA LYS A 106 -4.57 6.08 -17.50
C LYS A 106 -4.25 7.57 -17.53
N ALA A 107 -4.97 8.39 -16.76
CA ALA A 107 -4.77 9.84 -16.73
C ALA A 107 -3.40 10.23 -16.14
N HIS A 108 -2.93 9.51 -15.13
CA HIS A 108 -1.63 9.75 -14.48
C HIS A 108 -0.49 8.91 -15.03
N GLU A 109 -0.67 8.24 -16.19
CA GLU A 109 0.37 7.44 -16.80
C GLU A 109 1.61 8.27 -17.11
N GLY A 110 2.79 7.79 -16.70
CA GLY A 110 4.07 8.48 -16.87
C GLY A 110 4.31 9.68 -15.93
N GLN A 111 3.35 10.04 -15.07
CA GLN A 111 3.54 11.10 -14.09
C GLN A 111 4.20 10.56 -12.82
N ASN A 112 5.12 11.33 -12.26
CA ASN A 112 5.77 11.05 -10.98
C ASN A 112 5.49 12.16 -9.96
N ARG A 113 5.52 11.84 -8.66
CA ARG A 113 5.44 12.83 -7.58
C ARG A 113 6.65 13.76 -7.60
N LYS A 114 6.40 15.03 -7.30
CA LYS A 114 7.48 16.02 -7.15
C LYS A 114 8.52 15.51 -6.15
N ARG A 115 9.80 15.54 -6.54
CA ARG A 115 10.96 15.14 -5.73
C ARG A 115 11.08 13.63 -5.44
N SER A 116 10.36 12.76 -6.14
CA SER A 116 10.51 11.31 -6.02
C SER A 116 10.28 10.62 -7.37
N SER A 117 10.78 9.38 -7.52
CA SER A 117 10.47 8.51 -8.66
C SER A 117 9.16 7.74 -8.51
N THR A 118 8.37 8.04 -7.46
CA THR A 118 7.10 7.35 -7.18
C THR A 118 6.06 7.75 -8.23
N PRO A 119 5.40 6.79 -8.89
CA PRO A 119 4.30 7.08 -9.80
C PRO A 119 3.19 7.88 -9.09
N TYR A 120 2.68 8.91 -9.76
CA TYR A 120 1.70 9.82 -9.15
C TYR A 120 0.41 9.09 -8.73
N ILE A 121 0.00 8.08 -9.52
CA ILE A 121 -1.20 7.26 -9.25
C ILE A 121 -1.22 6.61 -7.86
N TYR A 122 -0.05 6.45 -7.23
CA TYR A 122 0.04 5.98 -5.85
C TYR A 122 -0.80 6.83 -4.90
N HIS A 123 -0.79 8.17 -5.05
CA HIS A 123 -1.49 9.08 -4.16
C HIS A 123 -3.02 8.89 -4.19
N PRO A 124 -3.72 8.99 -5.33
CA PRO A 124 -5.16 8.78 -5.36
C PRO A 124 -5.58 7.34 -4.99
N LEU A 125 -4.78 6.33 -5.32
CA LEU A 125 -5.05 4.97 -4.87
C LEU A 125 -4.88 4.81 -3.35
N ASN A 126 -3.86 5.44 -2.75
CA ASN A 126 -3.67 5.43 -1.30
C ASN A 126 -4.84 6.11 -0.59
N LEU A 127 -5.32 7.24 -1.13
CA LEU A 127 -6.47 7.96 -0.61
C LEU A 127 -7.74 7.08 -0.63
N ALA A 128 -8.01 6.40 -1.74
CA ALA A 128 -9.14 5.48 -1.86
C ALA A 128 -9.01 4.28 -0.91
N CYS A 129 -7.82 3.69 -0.77
CA CYS A 129 -7.57 2.62 0.20
C CYS A 129 -7.79 3.09 1.63
N HIS A 130 -7.34 4.29 1.97
CA HIS A 130 -7.53 4.88 3.31
C HIS A 130 -9.02 5.09 3.60
N ALA A 131 -9.78 5.67 2.67
CA ALA A 131 -11.23 5.81 2.80
C ALA A 131 -11.93 4.46 3.03
N LEU A 132 -11.60 3.44 2.24
CA LEU A 132 -12.13 2.08 2.40
C LEU A 132 -11.73 1.45 3.74
N SER A 133 -10.54 1.73 4.28
CA SER A 133 -10.09 1.23 5.58
C SER A 133 -10.85 1.86 6.76
N MET A 134 -11.42 3.04 6.56
CA MET A 134 -12.32 3.73 7.50
C MET A 134 -13.78 3.32 7.34
N ASP A 135 -14.06 2.25 6.61
CA ASP A 135 -15.40 1.73 6.30
C ASP A 135 -16.29 2.71 5.50
N ILE A 136 -15.68 3.66 4.79
CA ILE A 136 -16.40 4.53 3.84
C ILE A 136 -16.72 3.71 2.60
N ARG A 137 -18.01 3.59 2.26
CA ARG A 137 -18.50 2.70 1.19
C ARG A 137 -19.35 3.42 0.14
N GLU A 138 -19.45 4.74 0.23
CA GLU A 138 -20.15 5.55 -0.76
C GLU A 138 -19.35 5.59 -2.07
N ASP A 139 -20.00 5.13 -3.16
CA ASP A 139 -19.38 5.01 -4.48
C ASP A 139 -18.80 6.36 -4.97
N GLU A 140 -19.56 7.43 -4.78
CA GLU A 140 -19.19 8.78 -5.18
C GLU A 140 -17.95 9.29 -4.44
N VAL A 141 -17.85 8.98 -3.13
CA VAL A 141 -16.71 9.39 -2.30
C VAL A 141 -15.45 8.67 -2.73
N ILE A 142 -15.50 7.34 -2.89
CA ILE A 142 -14.32 6.56 -3.30
C ILE A 142 -13.90 6.93 -4.74
N ALA A 143 -14.86 7.12 -5.65
CA ALA A 143 -14.58 7.55 -7.01
C ALA A 143 -13.95 8.95 -7.04
N ALA A 144 -14.46 9.88 -6.22
CA ALA A 144 -13.88 11.22 -6.10
C ALA A 144 -12.48 11.21 -5.48
N CYS A 145 -12.19 10.34 -4.51
CA CYS A 145 -10.82 10.12 -4.01
C CYS A 145 -9.84 9.75 -5.13
N LEU A 146 -10.28 8.95 -6.10
CA LEU A 146 -9.45 8.52 -7.24
C LEU A 146 -9.25 9.62 -8.28
N LEU A 147 -10.20 10.55 -8.42
CA LEU A 147 -10.26 11.52 -9.51
C LEU A 147 -9.94 12.96 -9.08
N HIS A 148 -9.73 13.25 -7.79
CA HIS A 148 -9.66 14.61 -7.27
C HIS A 148 -8.58 15.49 -7.93
N ASP A 149 -7.44 14.89 -8.33
CA ASP A 149 -6.33 15.61 -8.97
C ASP A 149 -6.35 15.52 -10.50
N VAL A 150 -7.22 14.68 -11.10
CA VAL A 150 -7.21 14.42 -12.55
C VAL A 150 -7.51 15.70 -13.36
N VAL A 151 -8.47 16.50 -12.92
CA VAL A 151 -8.84 17.75 -13.59
C VAL A 151 -7.73 18.79 -13.46
N GLU A 152 -7.11 18.87 -12.29
CA GLU A 152 -6.07 19.86 -11.99
C GLU A 152 -4.73 19.54 -12.68
N ASP A 153 -4.34 18.26 -12.70
CA ASP A 153 -3.00 17.85 -13.11
C ASP A 153 -2.93 17.20 -14.49
N CYS A 154 -4.04 16.69 -15.04
CA CYS A 154 -4.04 15.96 -16.33
C CYS A 154 -4.66 16.73 -17.49
N LYS A 155 -5.11 18.00 -17.30
CA LYS A 155 -5.81 18.81 -18.33
C LYS A 155 -7.06 18.14 -18.90
N ILE A 156 -7.77 17.37 -18.08
CA ILE A 156 -9.01 16.67 -18.44
C ILE A 156 -10.18 17.48 -17.89
N GLY A 157 -11.20 17.70 -18.73
CA GLY A 157 -12.41 18.42 -18.32
C GLY A 157 -13.31 17.59 -17.38
N LEU A 158 -14.03 18.25 -16.47
CA LEU A 158 -15.01 17.58 -15.60
C LEU A 158 -16.03 16.73 -16.36
N LYS A 159 -16.44 17.20 -17.56
CA LYS A 159 -17.41 16.51 -18.41
C LYS A 159 -16.89 15.19 -19.00
N ASP A 160 -15.58 15.05 -19.09
CA ASP A 160 -14.93 13.88 -19.67
C ASP A 160 -14.73 12.76 -18.64
N LEU A 161 -15.02 13.01 -17.36
CA LEU A 161 -14.92 12.00 -16.30
C LEU A 161 -16.04 10.94 -16.47
N PRO A 162 -15.71 9.64 -16.46
CA PRO A 162 -16.66 8.54 -16.77
C PRO A 162 -17.54 8.16 -15.57
N VAL A 163 -17.98 9.13 -14.78
CA VAL A 163 -18.70 8.95 -13.52
C VAL A 163 -20.01 9.75 -13.53
N ASN A 164 -20.86 9.55 -12.51
CA ASN A 164 -22.11 10.28 -12.38
C ASN A 164 -21.90 11.76 -11.99
N ASP A 165 -22.97 12.54 -12.05
CA ASP A 165 -22.93 13.99 -11.80
C ASP A 165 -22.58 14.31 -10.34
N GLU A 166 -22.98 13.48 -9.37
CA GLU A 166 -22.62 13.66 -7.97
C GLU A 166 -21.09 13.53 -7.76
N THR A 167 -20.49 12.52 -8.37
CA THR A 167 -19.01 12.36 -8.33
C THR A 167 -18.31 13.52 -9.03
N ARG A 168 -18.83 13.99 -10.18
CA ARG A 168 -18.25 15.15 -10.88
C ARG A 168 -18.31 16.41 -10.03
N GLU A 169 -19.42 16.60 -9.32
CA GLU A 169 -19.57 17.75 -8.42
C GLU A 169 -18.58 17.68 -7.25
N LEU A 170 -18.35 16.50 -6.66
CA LEU A 170 -17.31 16.30 -5.64
C LEU A 170 -15.92 16.64 -6.19
N VAL A 171 -15.58 16.16 -7.38
CA VAL A 171 -14.29 16.47 -8.02
C VAL A 171 -14.18 17.96 -8.33
N ARG A 172 -15.27 18.64 -8.78
CA ARG A 172 -15.29 20.08 -9.00
C ARG A 172 -14.95 20.86 -7.72
N LEU A 173 -15.58 20.50 -6.61
CA LEU A 173 -15.33 21.11 -5.30
C LEU A 173 -13.90 20.90 -4.82
N LEU A 174 -13.28 19.79 -5.18
CA LEU A 174 -11.90 19.45 -4.78
C LEU A 174 -10.84 20.06 -5.69
N THR A 175 -11.21 20.55 -6.88
CA THR A 175 -10.31 21.17 -7.84
C THR A 175 -10.10 22.65 -7.50
N CYS A 176 -8.84 23.03 -7.22
CA CYS A 176 -8.49 24.43 -6.96
C CYS A 176 -7.96 25.09 -8.24
N GLU A 177 -8.47 26.24 -8.61
CA GLU A 177 -7.94 27.01 -9.72
C GLU A 177 -6.52 27.48 -9.44
N LYS A 178 -5.60 27.22 -10.38
CA LYS A 178 -4.21 27.70 -10.30
C LYS A 178 -4.19 29.20 -10.60
N THR A 179 -3.91 30.02 -9.60
CA THR A 179 -3.91 31.48 -9.72
C THR A 179 -2.55 32.08 -9.44
N ASN A 180 -2.30 33.26 -10.05
CA ASN A 180 -1.14 34.12 -9.81
C ASN A 180 -1.22 34.78 -8.43
N ASP A 181 -0.06 35.14 -7.86
CA ASP A 181 0.17 35.40 -6.43
C ASP A 181 -0.68 36.49 -5.76
N GLU A 182 -1.23 37.49 -6.46
CA GLU A 182 -1.84 38.69 -5.83
C GLU A 182 -3.18 38.42 -5.09
N ASN A 183 -3.97 37.42 -5.52
CA ASN A 183 -5.27 37.07 -4.93
C ASN A 183 -5.34 35.67 -4.32
N ARG A 184 -4.18 35.04 -4.10
CA ARG A 184 -4.11 33.65 -3.67
C ARG A 184 -4.84 33.36 -2.35
N HIS A 185 -4.72 34.24 -1.37
CA HIS A 185 -5.38 34.08 -0.07
C HIS A 185 -6.91 34.09 -0.18
N GLU A 186 -7.44 34.99 -0.96
CA GLU A 186 -8.91 35.12 -1.15
C GLU A 186 -9.47 33.91 -1.89
N ILE A 187 -8.78 33.45 -2.93
CA ILE A 187 -9.17 32.27 -3.71
C ILE A 187 -9.12 31.01 -2.88
N ILE A 188 -8.05 30.81 -2.09
CA ILE A 188 -7.94 29.68 -1.17
C ILE A 188 -9.04 29.73 -0.09
N SER A 189 -9.37 30.92 0.45
CA SER A 189 -10.45 31.04 1.43
C SER A 189 -11.79 30.61 0.84
N LYS A 190 -12.14 31.14 -0.32
CA LYS A 190 -13.38 30.78 -1.04
C LYS A 190 -13.43 29.29 -1.39
N TYR A 191 -12.31 28.74 -1.83
CA TYR A 191 -12.20 27.31 -2.13
C TYR A 191 -12.51 26.44 -0.89
N TYR A 192 -11.95 26.76 0.28
CA TYR A 192 -12.27 26.01 1.49
C TYR A 192 -13.68 26.28 1.99
N GLU A 193 -14.19 27.51 1.88
CA GLU A 193 -15.58 27.82 2.21
C GLU A 193 -16.55 26.98 1.36
N GLU A 194 -16.28 26.83 0.06
CA GLU A 194 -17.06 26.00 -0.85
C GLU A 194 -16.99 24.51 -0.51
N ILE A 195 -15.80 23.97 -0.24
CA ILE A 195 -15.62 22.57 0.22
C ILE A 195 -16.44 22.30 1.48
N MET A 196 -16.42 23.22 2.46
CA MET A 196 -17.13 23.05 3.74
C MET A 196 -18.65 23.02 3.59
N THR A 197 -19.21 23.48 2.47
CA THR A 197 -20.65 23.33 2.20
C THR A 197 -21.07 21.89 1.92
N ASN A 198 -20.11 21.00 1.58
CA ASN A 198 -20.37 19.61 1.26
C ASN A 198 -19.58 18.67 2.18
N PRO A 199 -20.26 17.91 3.08
CA PRO A 199 -19.58 17.03 4.04
C PRO A 199 -18.71 15.96 3.38
N LYS A 200 -19.10 15.40 2.22
CA LYS A 200 -18.32 14.41 1.47
C LYS A 200 -17.04 15.03 0.91
N ALA A 201 -17.12 16.23 0.31
CA ALA A 201 -15.95 16.95 -0.19
C ALA A 201 -15.00 17.32 0.96
N THR A 202 -15.53 17.78 2.11
CA THR A 202 -14.75 18.07 3.32
C THR A 202 -14.01 16.82 3.79
N LEU A 203 -14.68 15.67 3.87
CA LEU A 203 -14.07 14.38 4.26
C LEU A 203 -12.93 14.01 3.33
N ILE A 204 -13.15 14.06 2.01
CA ILE A 204 -12.11 13.73 1.03
C ILE A 204 -10.91 14.67 1.17
N LYS A 205 -11.15 15.98 1.36
CA LYS A 205 -10.06 16.96 1.55
C LYS A 205 -9.27 16.75 2.83
N CYS A 206 -9.93 16.35 3.92
CA CYS A 206 -9.23 15.96 5.16
C CYS A 206 -8.34 14.72 4.93
N LEU A 207 -8.87 13.69 4.27
CA LEU A 207 -8.10 12.49 3.93
C LEU A 207 -6.90 12.82 3.02
N ASP A 208 -7.09 13.68 2.03
CA ASP A 208 -6.01 14.16 1.15
C ASP A 208 -4.89 14.83 1.96
N ARG A 209 -5.25 15.71 2.89
CA ARG A 209 -4.27 16.36 3.77
C ARG A 209 -3.52 15.41 4.68
N CYS A 210 -4.16 14.33 5.15
CA CYS A 210 -3.51 13.30 5.94
C CYS A 210 -2.54 12.43 5.11
N ASN A 211 -2.72 12.37 3.79
CA ASN A 211 -1.90 11.56 2.89
C ASN A 211 -0.80 12.35 2.13
N ASN A 212 -0.72 13.66 2.32
CA ASN A 212 0.30 14.54 1.78
C ASN A 212 1.38 14.86 2.81
#